data_c294796e67a591e4ea59811cef63b142
#
_entry.id   c294796e67a591e4ea59811cef63b142
#
_cell.length_a   1.000
_cell.length_b   1.000
_cell.length_c   1.000
_cell.angle_alpha   90.00
_cell.angle_beta   90.00
_cell.angle_gamma   90.00
#
_symmetry.space_group_name_H-M   'P 1'
#
loop_
_entity.id
_entity.type
_entity.pdbx_description
1 polymer ?
#
loop_
_entity_poly.entity_id
_entity_poly.type
_entity_poly.pdbx_seq_one_letter_code
_entity_poly.pdbx_strand_id
1 'polypeptide(L)'
;MNKLKRTLALVATLAISATAFVGCGDDNNSSSSSKEDSSSSAADETSVAEGGESSTAEGEAGYTGSLKTGGDKMTILCWTPDDVNPMLEMWKGDTGYTDDQINFVNFSVGGGEAAAQYDQYFLGGDDVDLFMVEADWALKYINDDSATAPMSELGFKDEDFAGQYAYTMDIGKDSNGVIKGVSWQAAPGGWCYRTDLAEQYLGVKTPEEMQEKVSDWDKFQATAKEVYEASGNKTALTTTLGGIWQAFAANRSQPWVKDDALVIDDFCNTFIDLAKDMRDNKYVMDLNQWTDEWKAAGQTDDTMGYFVSTWGFGESILLSAAGGEGGATYGKWNVCNGPTPYFWGGTWMCVSPNTDNADMVYDFIKYFTVDEASMEKYALGKPEYVNNMNVMQKIVDEKSNSNPLLGGQDQFAVLHETAKNIDLNGLITPYDASIKQAFIDAVNAYCAGETADAAACIEDFKDRVAESVTDITVD
;
A
#
# COMPACT_ATOMS: atom_id res chain seq x y z
N MET A 1 10.28 -29.43 -30.71
CA MET A 1 11.23 -30.15 -29.82
C MET A 1 12.46 -29.26 -29.62
N ASN A 2 12.80 -28.98 -28.40
CA ASN A 2 13.94 -28.19 -27.92
C ASN A 2 13.75 -26.65 -27.79
N LYS A 3 12.94 -26.21 -26.81
CA LYS A 3 13.10 -24.95 -26.11
C LYS A 3 12.82 -25.09 -24.59
N LEU A 4 13.08 -26.25 -24.04
CA LEU A 4 12.85 -26.54 -22.63
C LEU A 4 14.13 -27.06 -21.98
N LYS A 5 15.22 -26.31 -21.95
CA LYS A 5 16.46 -26.63 -21.19
C LYS A 5 17.42 -25.43 -21.17
N ARG A 6 17.02 -24.29 -20.56
CA ARG A 6 17.97 -23.24 -20.19
C ARG A 6 17.42 -22.32 -19.08
N THR A 7 16.93 -22.89 -17.99
CA THR A 7 16.66 -22.10 -16.79
C THR A 7 16.99 -22.95 -15.57
N LEU A 8 18.28 -23.24 -15.39
CA LEU A 8 18.81 -23.80 -14.14
C LEU A 8 20.31 -23.50 -14.11
N ALA A 9 20.67 -22.30 -13.68
CA ALA A 9 21.99 -22.01 -13.07
C ALA A 9 22.09 -20.48 -12.88
N LEU A 10 21.75 -20.00 -11.72
CA LEU A 10 22.43 -18.90 -11.02
C LEU A 10 21.69 -18.62 -9.69
N VAL A 11 21.85 -19.54 -8.76
CA VAL A 11 21.67 -19.24 -7.34
C VAL A 11 22.98 -19.68 -6.67
N ALA A 12 23.86 -18.74 -6.43
CA ALA A 12 24.91 -18.88 -5.40
C ALA A 12 25.60 -17.53 -5.18
N THR A 13 25.63 -17.16 -3.94
CA THR A 13 26.52 -16.22 -3.25
C THR A 13 25.99 -14.78 -3.06
N LEU A 14 25.28 -14.62 -1.95
CA LEU A 14 25.46 -13.46 -1.09
C LEU A 14 25.70 -13.96 0.34
N ALA A 15 26.91 -13.79 0.80
CA ALA A 15 27.34 -14.15 2.14
C ALA A 15 26.88 -13.09 3.14
N ILE A 16 26.07 -13.52 4.09
CA ILE A 16 25.61 -12.75 5.25
C ILE A 16 26.75 -12.63 6.25
N SER A 17 27.15 -11.43 6.58
CA SER A 17 27.93 -11.14 7.79
C SER A 17 26.99 -10.75 8.93
N ALA A 18 26.61 -11.75 9.74
CA ALA A 18 25.92 -11.53 11.00
C ALA A 18 26.95 -11.18 12.09
N THR A 19 26.85 -9.99 12.64
CA THR A 19 27.52 -9.65 13.91
C THR A 19 26.52 -9.77 15.05
N ALA A 20 26.74 -10.81 15.84
CA ALA A 20 26.03 -11.07 17.09
C ALA A 20 26.46 -10.06 18.16
N PHE A 21 25.50 -9.41 18.82
CA PHE A 21 25.72 -8.83 20.13
C PHE A 21 25.03 -9.69 21.19
N VAL A 22 25.88 -10.27 22.03
CA VAL A 22 25.51 -10.92 23.29
C VAL A 22 25.53 -9.86 24.39
N GLY A 23 24.45 -9.75 25.14
CA GLY A 23 24.40 -8.97 26.37
C GLY A 23 23.61 -9.73 27.43
N CYS A 24 24.30 -10.23 28.43
CA CYS A 24 23.82 -10.93 29.62
C CYS A 24 23.28 -9.98 30.70
N GLY A 25 22.44 -10.54 31.59
CA GLY A 25 22.22 -10.06 32.95
C GLY A 25 20.74 -10.11 33.33
N ASP A 26 20.37 -10.90 34.07
CA ASP A 26 20.34 -11.59 35.37
C ASP A 26 19.04 -11.32 36.15
N ASP A 27 18.37 -12.41 36.44
CA ASP A 27 17.69 -12.85 37.68
C ASP A 27 16.94 -11.89 38.61
N ASN A 28 15.66 -12.20 38.91
CA ASN A 28 15.21 -12.78 40.20
C ASN A 28 13.67 -12.92 40.25
N ASN A 29 13.19 -14.12 40.31
CA ASN A 29 12.67 -15.00 41.34
C ASN A 29 11.64 -14.38 42.31
N SER A 30 10.45 -14.97 42.33
CA SER A 30 9.78 -15.67 43.42
C SER A 30 8.27 -15.85 43.16
N SER A 31 7.85 -17.05 42.90
CA SER A 31 7.13 -18.06 43.69
C SER A 31 5.98 -17.59 44.58
N SER A 32 4.78 -18.17 44.33
CA SER A 32 3.95 -19.03 45.21
C SER A 32 2.58 -19.22 44.56
N SER A 33 2.22 -20.39 44.11
CA SER A 33 1.56 -21.55 44.74
C SER A 33 0.32 -21.23 45.55
N SER A 34 -0.82 -21.81 45.07
CA SER A 34 -1.71 -22.73 45.78
C SER A 34 -2.92 -23.04 44.87
N LYS A 35 -3.04 -24.18 44.48
CA LYS A 35 -3.98 -25.33 44.65
C LYS A 35 -5.15 -25.02 45.60
N GLU A 36 -6.32 -25.49 45.29
CA GLU A 36 -7.11 -26.71 45.36
C GLU A 36 -8.59 -26.34 45.26
N ASP A 37 -9.56 -27.06 44.97
CA ASP A 37 -9.90 -28.41 44.55
C ASP A 37 -11.43 -28.52 44.46
N SER A 38 -11.89 -29.39 43.55
CA SER A 38 -13.02 -30.29 43.62
C SER A 38 -14.44 -29.73 43.86
N SER A 39 -15.49 -30.18 43.27
CA SER A 39 -16.01 -31.45 42.88
C SER A 39 -17.47 -31.33 42.43
N SER A 40 -17.79 -32.04 41.36
CA SER A 40 -18.91 -32.99 41.17
C SER A 40 -20.33 -32.58 41.53
N SER A 41 -21.27 -32.74 40.63
CA SER A 41 -21.98 -33.98 40.38
C SER A 41 -23.15 -33.81 39.40
N ALA A 42 -23.37 -34.87 38.69
CA ALA A 42 -24.35 -35.19 37.68
C ALA A 42 -25.82 -35.16 38.16
N ALA A 43 -26.68 -34.99 37.19
CA ALA A 43 -27.79 -35.89 36.74
C ALA A 43 -28.81 -35.02 35.99
N ASP A 44 -29.04 -35.28 34.74
CA ASP A 44 -29.95 -36.18 34.08
C ASP A 44 -31.42 -35.68 34.07
N GLU A 45 -31.94 -35.53 32.92
CA GLU A 45 -33.10 -36.09 32.23
C GLU A 45 -33.76 -35.15 31.23
N THR A 46 -33.71 -35.60 30.00
CA THR A 46 -34.71 -35.63 28.92
C THR A 46 -35.94 -34.72 29.00
N SER A 47 -36.19 -33.95 27.89
CA SER A 47 -37.41 -34.09 27.08
C SER A 47 -37.37 -33.24 25.79
N VAL A 48 -37.42 -33.97 24.69
CA VAL A 48 -38.31 -33.87 23.50
C VAL A 48 -38.58 -32.49 22.87
N ALA A 49 -38.23 -32.47 21.60
CA ALA A 49 -38.45 -31.60 20.48
C ALA A 49 -39.79 -30.84 20.42
N GLU A 50 -39.71 -29.61 19.95
CA GLU A 50 -40.65 -29.12 18.92
C GLU A 50 -39.95 -28.07 18.07
N GLY A 51 -40.17 -28.19 16.74
CA GLY A 51 -39.53 -27.43 15.71
C GLY A 51 -39.88 -25.96 15.75
N GLY A 52 -38.82 -25.17 15.71
CA GLY A 52 -38.87 -23.78 15.32
C GLY A 52 -38.36 -23.70 13.90
N GLU A 53 -39.22 -23.36 12.96
CA GLU A 53 -38.86 -23.00 11.60
C GLU A 53 -37.89 -21.81 11.65
N SER A 54 -36.64 -22.09 11.31
CA SER A 54 -35.69 -21.05 10.94
C SER A 54 -36.20 -20.39 9.66
N SER A 55 -36.62 -19.17 9.77
CA SER A 55 -36.83 -18.32 8.60
C SER A 55 -35.46 -18.10 7.94
N THR A 56 -35.17 -18.90 6.94
CA THR A 56 -34.11 -18.62 5.98
C THR A 56 -34.45 -17.28 5.32
N ALA A 57 -33.65 -16.27 5.59
CA ALA A 57 -33.58 -15.06 4.76
C ALA A 57 -33.41 -15.51 3.31
N GLU A 58 -34.19 -14.93 2.41
CA GLU A 58 -34.17 -15.22 0.98
C GLU A 58 -32.74 -15.05 0.46
N GLY A 59 -32.21 -16.12 -0.14
CA GLY A 59 -30.82 -16.31 -0.41
C GLY A 59 -30.19 -15.26 -1.29
N GLU A 60 -29.06 -14.76 -0.86
CA GLU A 60 -28.01 -14.30 -1.76
C GLU A 60 -27.65 -15.44 -2.71
N ALA A 61 -27.53 -15.13 -4.00
CA ALA A 61 -27.17 -16.11 -5.00
C ALA A 61 -25.81 -16.74 -4.60
N GLY A 62 -25.82 -18.04 -4.31
CA GLY A 62 -24.63 -18.77 -3.93
C GLY A 62 -23.55 -18.71 -5.01
N TYR A 63 -22.34 -19.08 -4.66
CA TYR A 63 -21.18 -19.16 -5.56
C TYR A 63 -21.57 -19.86 -6.88
N THR A 64 -21.22 -19.21 -8.01
CA THR A 64 -21.56 -19.68 -9.36
C THR A 64 -20.33 -19.83 -10.28
N GLY A 65 -19.13 -19.66 -9.73
CA GLY A 65 -17.88 -19.79 -10.47
C GLY A 65 -17.54 -21.23 -10.87
N SER A 66 -16.44 -21.40 -11.56
CA SER A 66 -15.95 -22.69 -12.08
C SER A 66 -14.81 -23.29 -11.26
N LEU A 67 -14.21 -22.51 -10.33
CA LEU A 67 -13.15 -22.99 -9.46
C LEU A 67 -13.70 -23.92 -8.38
N LYS A 68 -12.83 -24.71 -7.76
CA LYS A 68 -13.23 -25.74 -6.81
C LYS A 68 -13.63 -25.15 -5.47
N THR A 69 -14.54 -25.87 -4.79
CA THR A 69 -15.03 -25.55 -3.45
C THR A 69 -14.93 -26.78 -2.56
N GLY A 70 -15.07 -26.56 -1.24
CA GLY A 70 -15.15 -27.61 -0.24
C GLY A 70 -13.83 -28.05 0.35
N GLY A 71 -12.79 -27.23 0.23
CA GLY A 71 -11.55 -27.35 0.98
C GLY A 71 -11.75 -27.16 2.49
N ASP A 72 -10.77 -27.58 3.26
CA ASP A 72 -10.85 -27.54 4.73
C ASP A 72 -10.65 -26.11 5.26
N LYS A 73 -9.73 -25.33 4.66
CA LYS A 73 -9.36 -23.97 5.12
C LYS A 73 -8.95 -23.10 3.94
N MET A 74 -9.44 -21.87 3.92
CA MET A 74 -8.97 -20.85 2.99
C MET A 74 -7.58 -20.35 3.40
N THR A 75 -6.58 -20.61 2.58
CA THR A 75 -5.20 -20.14 2.79
C THR A 75 -5.00 -18.79 2.11
N ILE A 76 -4.64 -17.79 2.93
CA ILE A 76 -4.43 -16.39 2.49
C ILE A 76 -2.95 -16.03 2.67
N LEU A 77 -2.27 -15.63 1.60
CA LEU A 77 -0.91 -15.08 1.68
C LEU A 77 -0.96 -13.55 1.74
N CYS A 78 -0.25 -12.97 2.70
CA CYS A 78 -0.16 -11.52 2.85
C CYS A 78 1.15 -11.10 3.52
N TRP A 79 1.56 -9.82 3.33
CA TRP A 79 2.69 -9.20 4.03
C TRP A 79 2.24 -8.04 4.95
N THR A 80 0.96 -7.63 4.88
CA THR A 80 0.41 -6.50 5.64
C THR A 80 -0.69 -6.98 6.61
N PRO A 81 -0.30 -7.63 7.73
CA PRO A 81 -1.26 -8.17 8.69
C PRO A 81 -2.10 -7.08 9.37
N ASP A 82 -1.57 -5.86 9.50
CA ASP A 82 -2.24 -4.74 10.14
C ASP A 82 -3.46 -4.25 9.33
N ASP A 83 -3.48 -4.52 8.03
CA ASP A 83 -4.64 -4.25 7.19
C ASP A 83 -5.59 -5.45 7.13
N VAL A 84 -5.06 -6.65 6.95
CA VAL A 84 -5.88 -7.85 6.67
C VAL A 84 -6.51 -8.44 7.93
N ASN A 85 -5.85 -8.39 9.09
CA ASN A 85 -6.46 -8.88 10.33
C ASN A 85 -7.79 -8.17 10.67
N PRO A 86 -7.90 -6.82 10.63
CA PRO A 86 -9.18 -6.15 10.82
C PRO A 86 -10.23 -6.52 9.76
N MET A 87 -9.82 -6.76 8.51
CA MET A 87 -10.71 -7.24 7.45
C MET A 87 -11.27 -8.62 7.79
N LEU A 88 -10.42 -9.56 8.16
CA LEU A 88 -10.84 -10.91 8.57
C LEU A 88 -11.79 -10.89 9.77
N GLU A 89 -11.50 -10.07 10.79
CA GLU A 89 -12.37 -9.94 11.97
C GLU A 89 -13.76 -9.39 11.58
N MET A 90 -13.80 -8.36 10.76
CA MET A 90 -15.06 -7.76 10.30
C MET A 90 -15.87 -8.76 9.46
N TRP A 91 -15.22 -9.40 8.49
CA TRP A 91 -15.87 -10.36 7.60
C TRP A 91 -16.39 -11.58 8.34
N LYS A 92 -15.59 -12.20 9.23
CA LYS A 92 -16.03 -13.31 10.09
C LYS A 92 -17.21 -12.91 10.98
N GLY A 93 -17.16 -11.70 11.55
CA GLY A 93 -18.23 -11.18 12.40
C GLY A 93 -19.58 -11.05 11.71
N ASP A 94 -19.58 -10.71 10.42
CA ASP A 94 -20.80 -10.51 9.64
C ASP A 94 -21.28 -11.78 8.92
N THR A 95 -20.37 -12.67 8.52
CA THR A 95 -20.69 -13.88 7.74
C THR A 95 -20.80 -15.14 8.55
N GLY A 96 -20.21 -15.16 9.76
CA GLY A 96 -20.20 -16.33 10.64
C GLY A 96 -19.08 -17.35 10.36
N TYR A 97 -18.14 -17.03 9.43
CA TYR A 97 -16.91 -17.82 9.31
C TYR A 97 -16.07 -17.74 10.58
N THR A 98 -15.24 -18.75 10.81
CA THR A 98 -14.45 -18.90 12.04
C THR A 98 -12.96 -19.03 11.74
N ASP A 99 -12.11 -18.82 12.74
CA ASP A 99 -10.66 -18.98 12.62
C ASP A 99 -10.22 -20.37 12.17
N ASP A 100 -11.00 -21.39 12.50
CA ASP A 100 -10.71 -22.79 12.11
C ASP A 100 -10.77 -22.98 10.58
N GLN A 101 -11.47 -22.10 9.87
CA GLN A 101 -11.65 -22.13 8.42
C GLN A 101 -10.61 -21.28 7.67
N ILE A 102 -9.76 -20.55 8.38
CA ILE A 102 -8.77 -19.63 7.80
C ILE A 102 -7.35 -20.09 8.14
N ASN A 103 -6.49 -20.10 7.13
CA ASN A 103 -5.05 -20.24 7.28
C ASN A 103 -4.37 -18.96 6.79
N PHE A 104 -4.12 -18.03 7.71
CA PHE A 104 -3.50 -16.75 7.36
C PHE A 104 -1.97 -16.84 7.45
N VAL A 105 -1.30 -16.80 6.29
CA VAL A 105 0.15 -16.87 6.16
C VAL A 105 0.70 -15.46 5.97
N ASN A 106 1.33 -14.95 7.03
CA ASN A 106 1.92 -13.62 7.04
C ASN A 106 3.46 -13.71 6.96
N PHE A 107 4.05 -13.07 5.98
CA PHE A 107 5.50 -13.07 5.80
C PHE A 107 6.23 -12.00 6.63
N SER A 108 5.52 -11.01 7.19
CA SER A 108 6.08 -9.94 8.05
C SER A 108 7.33 -9.25 7.48
N VAL A 109 7.33 -9.01 6.17
CA VAL A 109 8.44 -8.39 5.42
C VAL A 109 7.91 -7.20 4.61
N GLY A 110 8.81 -6.37 4.09
CA GLY A 110 8.44 -5.30 3.16
C GLY A 110 7.85 -5.85 1.85
N GLY A 111 6.99 -5.07 1.17
CA GLY A 111 6.29 -5.53 -0.05
C GLY A 111 7.19 -6.14 -1.12
N GLY A 112 8.37 -5.56 -1.38
CA GLY A 112 9.32 -6.10 -2.36
C GLY A 112 9.93 -7.45 -1.95
N GLU A 113 10.16 -7.67 -0.66
CA GLU A 113 10.65 -8.96 -0.14
C GLU A 113 9.54 -10.02 -0.14
N ALA A 114 8.27 -9.59 0.03
CA ALA A 114 7.12 -10.49 0.00
C ALA A 114 6.98 -11.22 -1.34
N ALA A 115 7.22 -10.54 -2.45
CA ALA A 115 7.20 -11.16 -3.78
C ALA A 115 8.15 -12.36 -3.90
N ALA A 116 9.37 -12.26 -3.33
CA ALA A 116 10.33 -13.37 -3.32
C ALA A 116 9.88 -14.53 -2.42
N GLN A 117 9.20 -14.23 -1.31
CA GLN A 117 8.62 -15.26 -0.43
C GLN A 117 7.46 -16.00 -1.12
N TYR A 118 6.61 -15.27 -1.84
CA TYR A 118 5.53 -15.84 -2.63
C TYR A 118 6.04 -16.79 -3.72
N ASP A 119 7.10 -16.40 -4.45
CA ASP A 119 7.73 -17.28 -5.45
C ASP A 119 8.15 -18.62 -4.84
N GLN A 120 8.76 -18.59 -3.66
CA GLN A 120 9.16 -19.81 -2.96
C GLN A 120 7.97 -20.65 -2.51
N TYR A 121 6.91 -20.00 -2.03
CA TYR A 121 5.68 -20.66 -1.59
C TYR A 121 5.00 -21.36 -2.77
N PHE A 122 4.82 -20.67 -3.89
CA PHE A 122 4.26 -21.28 -5.11
C PHE A 122 5.13 -22.41 -5.67
N LEU A 123 6.47 -22.26 -5.65
CA LEU A 123 7.39 -23.32 -6.09
C LEU A 123 7.37 -24.54 -5.15
N GLY A 124 7.07 -24.35 -3.89
CA GLY A 124 6.91 -25.43 -2.91
C GLY A 124 5.69 -26.30 -3.16
N GLY A 125 4.72 -25.81 -3.91
CA GLY A 125 3.45 -26.47 -4.18
C GLY A 125 2.53 -26.48 -2.94
N ASP A 126 2.74 -25.50 -2.04
CA ASP A 126 1.90 -25.29 -0.88
C ASP A 126 0.50 -24.80 -1.31
N ASP A 127 -0.48 -25.09 -0.48
CA ASP A 127 -1.86 -24.70 -0.71
C ASP A 127 -2.04 -23.18 -0.62
N VAL A 128 -2.66 -22.58 -1.65
CA VAL A 128 -2.96 -21.14 -1.73
C VAL A 128 -4.31 -20.95 -2.38
N ASP A 129 -5.20 -20.22 -1.72
CA ASP A 129 -6.51 -19.86 -2.26
C ASP A 129 -6.55 -18.41 -2.70
N LEU A 130 -6.14 -17.51 -1.81
CA LEU A 130 -6.12 -16.07 -1.98
C LEU A 130 -4.73 -15.54 -1.65
N PHE A 131 -4.20 -14.66 -2.47
CA PHE A 131 -2.96 -13.96 -2.15
C PHE A 131 -3.05 -12.49 -2.51
N MET A 132 -2.36 -11.68 -1.74
CA MET A 132 -2.42 -10.23 -1.83
C MET A 132 -1.14 -9.68 -2.42
N VAL A 133 -1.25 -8.81 -3.43
CA VAL A 133 -0.12 -8.25 -4.15
C VAL A 133 -0.16 -6.72 -4.10
N GLU A 134 0.99 -6.10 -3.93
CA GLU A 134 1.13 -4.64 -3.90
C GLU A 134 1.29 -4.10 -5.33
N ALA A 135 0.87 -2.86 -5.57
CA ALA A 135 0.83 -2.21 -6.88
C ALA A 135 2.11 -2.36 -7.72
N ASP A 136 3.26 -2.17 -7.11
CA ASP A 136 4.55 -2.15 -7.82
C ASP A 136 4.93 -3.50 -8.44
N TRP A 137 4.42 -4.61 -7.89
CA TRP A 137 4.74 -5.97 -8.37
C TRP A 137 3.50 -6.82 -8.69
N ALA A 138 2.30 -6.23 -8.67
CA ALA A 138 1.05 -6.93 -8.97
C ALA A 138 1.06 -7.59 -10.36
N LEU A 139 1.52 -6.87 -11.39
CA LEU A 139 1.52 -7.37 -12.77
C LEU A 139 2.40 -8.60 -13.01
N LYS A 140 3.39 -8.84 -12.13
CA LYS A 140 4.18 -10.08 -12.15
C LYS A 140 3.30 -11.32 -12.03
N TYR A 141 2.34 -11.30 -11.10
CA TYR A 141 1.44 -12.43 -10.83
C TYR A 141 0.17 -12.37 -11.67
N ILE A 142 -0.36 -11.18 -11.93
CA ILE A 142 -1.57 -10.98 -12.74
C ILE A 142 -1.36 -11.46 -14.18
N ASN A 143 -0.14 -11.31 -14.73
CA ASN A 143 0.20 -11.82 -16.05
C ASN A 143 0.59 -13.32 -16.09
N ASP A 144 0.61 -13.99 -14.94
CA ASP A 144 0.95 -15.42 -14.85
C ASP A 144 -0.31 -16.25 -14.63
N ASP A 145 -0.76 -16.94 -15.69
CA ASP A 145 -1.93 -17.84 -15.65
C ASP A 145 -1.74 -19.03 -14.69
N SER A 146 -0.51 -19.36 -14.33
CA SER A 146 -0.23 -20.41 -13.37
C SER A 146 -0.35 -19.94 -11.90
N ALA A 147 -0.27 -18.64 -11.68
CA ALA A 147 -0.39 -18.03 -10.35
C ALA A 147 -1.80 -17.48 -10.09
N THR A 148 -2.44 -16.85 -11.10
CA THR A 148 -3.67 -16.09 -10.90
C THR A 148 -4.77 -16.46 -11.87
N ALA A 149 -5.92 -16.88 -11.33
CA ALA A 149 -7.13 -17.16 -12.09
C ALA A 149 -7.90 -15.86 -12.42
N PRO A 150 -8.63 -15.81 -13.55
CA PRO A 150 -9.57 -14.75 -13.85
C PRO A 150 -10.68 -14.61 -12.81
N MET A 151 -11.09 -13.38 -12.46
CA MET A 151 -12.23 -13.13 -11.57
C MET A 151 -13.55 -13.72 -12.12
N SER A 152 -13.66 -13.88 -13.44
CA SER A 152 -14.80 -14.54 -14.06
C SER A 152 -14.89 -16.04 -13.74
N GLU A 153 -13.78 -16.73 -13.51
CA GLU A 153 -13.77 -18.13 -13.05
C GLU A 153 -14.18 -18.25 -11.59
N LEU A 154 -13.94 -17.21 -10.79
CA LEU A 154 -14.46 -17.11 -9.43
C LEU A 154 -15.95 -16.76 -9.41
N GLY A 155 -16.57 -16.40 -10.53
CA GLY A 155 -18.01 -16.14 -10.67
C GLY A 155 -18.38 -14.66 -10.71
N PHE A 156 -17.42 -13.76 -10.71
CA PHE A 156 -17.66 -12.33 -10.93
C PHE A 156 -17.85 -11.99 -12.40
N LYS A 157 -18.50 -10.88 -12.64
CA LYS A 157 -18.61 -10.25 -13.96
C LYS A 157 -17.88 -8.90 -13.93
N ASP A 158 -17.45 -8.44 -15.08
CA ASP A 158 -16.78 -7.13 -15.17
C ASP A 158 -17.63 -6.00 -14.64
N GLU A 159 -18.97 -6.10 -14.78
CA GLU A 159 -19.93 -5.11 -14.28
C GLU A 159 -19.96 -5.02 -12.75
N ASP A 160 -19.59 -6.09 -12.03
CA ASP A 160 -19.55 -6.10 -10.56
C ASP A 160 -18.50 -5.11 -10.03
N PHE A 161 -17.48 -4.81 -10.82
CA PHE A 161 -16.39 -3.88 -10.49
C PHE A 161 -16.56 -2.47 -11.10
N ALA A 162 -17.70 -2.16 -11.70
CA ALA A 162 -17.92 -0.87 -12.37
C ALA A 162 -17.86 0.36 -11.43
N GLY A 163 -17.99 0.14 -10.12
CA GLY A 163 -17.83 1.17 -9.09
C GLY A 163 -16.37 1.49 -8.74
N GLN A 164 -15.40 0.69 -9.18
CA GLN A 164 -13.99 0.88 -8.86
C GLN A 164 -13.35 1.99 -9.70
N TYR A 165 -12.26 2.57 -9.19
CA TYR A 165 -11.48 3.58 -9.92
C TYR A 165 -10.74 2.95 -11.09
N ALA A 166 -10.72 3.63 -12.25
CA ALA A 166 -10.14 3.09 -13.48
C ALA A 166 -8.67 2.68 -13.32
N TYR A 167 -7.86 3.50 -12.65
CA TYR A 167 -6.44 3.20 -12.44
C TYR A 167 -6.19 1.92 -11.61
N THR A 168 -7.07 1.59 -10.66
CA THR A 168 -6.95 0.34 -9.91
C THR A 168 -7.29 -0.88 -10.76
N MET A 169 -8.26 -0.72 -11.66
CA MET A 169 -8.65 -1.75 -12.61
C MET A 169 -7.59 -1.97 -13.69
N ASP A 170 -6.85 -0.93 -14.08
CA ASP A 170 -5.75 -1.07 -15.04
C ASP A 170 -4.61 -1.92 -14.47
N ILE A 171 -4.31 -1.82 -13.17
CA ILE A 171 -3.36 -2.69 -12.47
C ILE A 171 -3.90 -4.12 -12.31
N GLY A 172 -5.23 -4.26 -12.10
CA GLY A 172 -5.89 -5.54 -11.89
C GLY A 172 -6.08 -6.40 -13.14
N LYS A 173 -5.75 -5.88 -14.33
CA LYS A 173 -5.90 -6.59 -15.61
C LYS A 173 -4.58 -7.15 -16.10
N ASP A 174 -4.64 -8.34 -16.69
CA ASP A 174 -3.51 -8.89 -17.43
C ASP A 174 -3.29 -8.17 -18.78
N SER A 175 -2.25 -8.56 -19.51
CA SER A 175 -1.91 -8.00 -20.83
C SER A 175 -2.97 -8.22 -21.92
N ASN A 176 -3.95 -9.09 -21.69
CA ASN A 176 -5.09 -9.34 -22.55
C ASN A 176 -6.35 -8.58 -22.12
N GLY A 177 -6.27 -7.79 -21.04
CA GLY A 177 -7.39 -7.03 -20.47
C GLY A 177 -8.33 -7.85 -19.59
N VAL A 178 -7.94 -9.07 -19.19
CA VAL A 178 -8.74 -9.92 -18.30
C VAL A 178 -8.52 -9.49 -16.85
N ILE A 179 -9.61 -9.28 -16.10
CA ILE A 179 -9.55 -8.94 -14.69
C ILE A 179 -9.12 -10.16 -13.87
N LYS A 180 -7.97 -10.07 -13.21
CA LYS A 180 -7.38 -11.13 -12.38
C LYS A 180 -7.05 -10.68 -10.97
N GLY A 181 -6.92 -9.37 -10.73
CA GLY A 181 -6.75 -8.78 -9.42
C GLY A 181 -7.76 -7.68 -9.16
N VAL A 182 -8.27 -7.57 -7.95
CA VAL A 182 -9.17 -6.50 -7.52
C VAL A 182 -8.73 -5.94 -6.18
N SER A 183 -8.77 -4.63 -6.03
CA SER A 183 -8.30 -3.96 -4.81
C SER A 183 -9.46 -3.52 -3.93
N TRP A 184 -9.34 -3.69 -2.63
CA TRP A 184 -10.30 -3.10 -1.67
C TRP A 184 -10.04 -1.62 -1.41
N GLN A 185 -8.83 -1.13 -1.68
CA GLN A 185 -8.42 0.26 -1.44
C GLN A 185 -8.01 0.94 -2.74
N ALA A 186 -8.35 2.21 -2.89
CA ALA A 186 -7.92 3.00 -4.04
C ALA A 186 -6.57 3.70 -3.80
N ALA A 187 -6.14 3.83 -2.55
CA ALA A 187 -4.88 4.40 -2.11
C ALA A 187 -4.48 5.76 -2.72
N PRO A 188 -5.40 6.73 -2.90
CA PRO A 188 -5.02 8.06 -3.36
C PRO A 188 -4.12 8.75 -2.34
N GLY A 189 -3.20 9.58 -2.83
CA GLY A 189 -2.25 10.29 -2.01
C GLY A 189 -2.58 11.76 -1.81
N GLY A 190 -1.91 12.37 -0.82
CA GLY A 190 -1.94 13.79 -0.54
C GLY A 190 -0.67 14.23 0.16
N TRP A 191 -0.47 15.53 0.27
CA TRP A 191 0.63 16.09 1.04
C TRP A 191 0.12 16.60 2.38
N CYS A 192 0.54 15.92 3.47
CA CYS A 192 0.23 16.31 4.84
C CYS A 192 1.23 17.32 5.34
N TYR A 193 0.74 18.36 6.03
CA TYR A 193 1.57 19.44 6.51
C TYR A 193 1.19 19.89 7.93
N ARG A 194 2.15 20.45 8.65
CA ARG A 194 2.00 21.07 9.96
C ARG A 194 1.31 22.42 9.85
N THR A 195 0.10 22.53 10.36
CA THR A 195 -0.72 23.74 10.29
C THR A 195 -0.14 24.91 11.10
N ASP A 196 0.48 24.62 12.23
CA ASP A 196 1.14 25.62 13.07
C ASP A 196 2.38 26.22 12.37
N LEU A 197 3.17 25.40 11.66
CA LEU A 197 4.30 25.89 10.87
C LEU A 197 3.85 26.64 9.62
N ALA A 198 2.75 26.19 8.98
CA ALA A 198 2.16 26.89 7.83
C ALA A 198 1.67 28.28 8.21
N GLU A 199 0.98 28.44 9.34
CA GLU A 199 0.60 29.76 9.84
C GLU A 199 1.82 30.61 10.20
N GLN A 200 2.80 30.02 10.87
CA GLN A 200 3.99 30.72 11.35
C GLN A 200 4.89 31.23 10.22
N TYR A 201 5.17 30.41 9.20
CA TYR A 201 6.16 30.72 8.17
C TYR A 201 5.56 31.30 6.89
N LEU A 202 4.31 30.91 6.56
CA LEU A 202 3.65 31.28 5.30
C LEU A 202 2.42 32.16 5.51
N GLY A 203 1.91 32.30 6.75
CA GLY A 203 0.66 32.98 7.03
C GLY A 203 -0.59 32.23 6.56
N VAL A 204 -0.43 30.95 6.18
CA VAL A 204 -1.49 30.06 5.66
C VAL A 204 -2.31 29.49 6.82
N LYS A 205 -3.64 29.55 6.72
CA LYS A 205 -4.57 29.13 7.78
C LYS A 205 -5.54 28.04 7.37
N THR A 206 -5.71 27.80 6.06
CA THR A 206 -6.64 26.79 5.58
C THR A 206 -5.96 25.83 4.57
N PRO A 207 -6.52 24.61 4.40
CA PRO A 207 -6.02 23.67 3.42
C PRO A 207 -6.06 24.20 1.99
N GLU A 208 -7.06 25.02 1.65
CA GLU A 208 -7.20 25.63 0.33
C GLU A 208 -6.07 26.64 0.07
N GLU A 209 -5.76 27.51 1.06
CA GLU A 209 -4.62 28.43 0.97
C GLU A 209 -3.30 27.67 0.80
N MET A 210 -3.14 26.52 1.52
CA MET A 210 -1.95 25.68 1.38
C MET A 210 -1.89 25.03 0.00
N GLN A 211 -3.01 24.52 -0.51
CA GLN A 211 -3.10 23.96 -1.86
C GLN A 211 -2.68 24.97 -2.93
N GLU A 212 -3.04 26.26 -2.79
CA GLU A 212 -2.59 27.31 -3.72
C GLU A 212 -1.06 27.46 -3.72
N LYS A 213 -0.42 27.29 -2.57
CA LYS A 213 1.04 27.37 -2.40
C LYS A 213 1.80 26.20 -3.02
N VAL A 214 1.18 25.03 -3.13
CA VAL A 214 1.81 23.77 -3.56
C VAL A 214 1.12 23.11 -4.74
N SER A 215 0.34 23.85 -5.54
CA SER A 215 -0.54 23.31 -6.59
C SER A 215 0.19 22.78 -7.83
N ASP A 216 1.47 22.99 -7.93
CA ASP A 216 2.36 22.49 -8.98
C ASP A 216 3.80 22.41 -8.43
N TRP A 217 4.70 21.80 -9.19
CA TRP A 217 6.08 21.58 -8.73
C TRP A 217 6.90 22.85 -8.62
N ASP A 218 6.65 23.86 -9.45
CA ASP A 218 7.32 25.17 -9.37
C ASP A 218 6.93 25.89 -8.07
N LYS A 219 5.65 25.88 -7.75
CA LYS A 219 5.14 26.45 -6.49
C LYS A 219 5.59 25.64 -5.27
N PHE A 220 5.66 24.31 -5.39
CA PHE A 220 6.17 23.46 -4.31
C PHE A 220 7.62 23.84 -3.97
N GLN A 221 8.49 23.97 -4.97
CA GLN A 221 9.88 24.43 -4.78
C GLN A 221 9.94 25.87 -4.23
N ALA A 222 9.14 26.80 -4.77
CA ALA A 222 9.09 28.17 -4.28
C ALA A 222 8.64 28.24 -2.81
N THR A 223 7.66 27.43 -2.43
CA THR A 223 7.19 27.31 -1.04
C THR A 223 8.26 26.69 -0.14
N ALA A 224 8.99 25.69 -0.65
CA ALA A 224 10.10 25.10 0.10
C ALA A 224 11.18 26.13 0.45
N LYS A 225 11.53 26.98 -0.51
CA LYS A 225 12.44 28.11 -0.28
C LYS A 225 11.88 29.09 0.75
N GLU A 226 10.61 29.49 0.62
CA GLU A 226 9.95 30.43 1.53
C GLU A 226 9.96 29.93 2.98
N VAL A 227 9.60 28.63 3.20
CA VAL A 227 9.63 27.98 4.50
C VAL A 227 11.04 27.94 5.08
N TYR A 228 12.03 27.53 4.26
CA TYR A 228 13.41 27.41 4.72
C TYR A 228 13.96 28.76 5.16
N GLU A 229 13.76 29.83 4.36
CA GLU A 229 14.20 31.20 4.68
C GLU A 229 13.45 31.75 5.92
N ALA A 230 12.12 31.61 5.99
CA ALA A 230 11.30 32.11 7.09
C ALA A 230 11.60 31.40 8.42
N SER A 231 11.99 30.12 8.40
CA SER A 231 12.39 29.36 9.59
C SER A 231 13.81 29.66 10.08
N GLY A 232 14.55 30.54 9.38
CA GLY A 232 15.97 30.82 9.68
C GLY A 232 16.87 29.66 9.25
N ASN A 233 16.57 29.03 8.14
CA ASN A 233 17.29 27.90 7.50
C ASN A 233 17.27 26.61 8.33
N LYS A 234 16.12 26.29 8.92
CA LYS A 234 15.95 25.12 9.79
C LYS A 234 14.94 24.10 9.28
N THR A 235 13.77 24.57 8.82
CA THR A 235 12.66 23.70 8.46
C THR A 235 12.70 23.36 6.99
N ALA A 236 12.82 22.08 6.67
CA ALA A 236 12.62 21.57 5.32
C ALA A 236 11.13 21.46 4.99
N LEU A 237 10.74 21.58 3.72
CA LEU A 237 9.33 21.44 3.33
C LEU A 237 8.84 20.00 3.47
N THR A 238 9.71 19.01 3.18
CA THR A 238 9.35 17.59 3.27
C THR A 238 10.56 16.75 3.68
N THR A 239 10.34 15.46 3.93
CA THR A 239 11.31 14.61 4.63
C THR A 239 12.25 13.83 3.71
N THR A 240 11.78 13.36 2.54
CA THR A 240 12.61 12.49 1.69
C THR A 240 12.37 12.73 0.20
N LEU A 241 13.38 12.47 -0.62
CA LEU A 241 13.23 12.44 -2.08
C LEU A 241 12.31 11.31 -2.53
N GLY A 242 12.32 10.17 -1.82
CA GLY A 242 11.38 9.07 -2.08
C GLY A 242 9.92 9.49 -1.91
N GLY A 243 9.61 10.32 -0.90
CA GLY A 243 8.26 10.89 -0.74
C GLY A 243 7.87 11.83 -1.89
N ILE A 244 8.78 12.70 -2.33
CA ILE A 244 8.56 13.56 -3.51
C ILE A 244 8.30 12.69 -4.75
N TRP A 245 9.10 11.64 -4.93
CA TRP A 245 8.98 10.72 -6.06
C TRP A 245 7.60 10.09 -6.18
N GLN A 246 6.98 9.68 -5.07
CA GLN A 246 5.66 9.04 -5.12
C GLN A 246 4.62 9.91 -5.84
N ALA A 247 4.64 11.22 -5.60
CA ALA A 247 3.75 12.15 -6.30
C ALA A 247 4.31 12.54 -7.68
N PHE A 248 5.62 12.76 -7.80
CA PHE A 248 6.23 13.20 -9.05
C PHE A 248 6.10 12.15 -10.16
N ALA A 249 6.17 10.86 -9.82
CA ALA A 249 6.06 9.75 -10.76
C ALA A 249 4.73 9.73 -11.54
N ALA A 250 3.67 10.34 -11.01
CA ALA A 250 2.40 10.50 -11.72
C ALA A 250 2.47 11.44 -12.95
N ASN A 251 3.57 12.20 -13.10
CA ASN A 251 3.77 13.06 -14.27
C ASN A 251 4.48 12.35 -15.45
N ARG A 252 4.78 11.07 -15.34
CA ARG A 252 5.36 10.30 -16.45
C ARG A 252 4.46 10.37 -17.69
N SER A 253 5.06 10.51 -18.87
CA SER A 253 4.36 10.53 -20.16
C SER A 253 4.55 9.24 -20.94
N GLN A 254 5.50 8.39 -20.55
CA GLN A 254 5.83 7.12 -21.18
C GLN A 254 5.99 6.04 -20.11
N PRO A 255 5.69 4.76 -20.44
CA PRO A 255 6.04 3.64 -19.56
C PRO A 255 7.57 3.50 -19.46
N TRP A 256 8.05 2.87 -18.39
CA TRP A 256 9.48 2.56 -18.26
C TRP A 256 10.01 1.62 -19.33
N VAL A 257 9.16 0.74 -19.84
CA VAL A 257 9.54 -0.22 -20.86
C VAL A 257 8.54 -0.15 -22.01
N LYS A 258 9.07 -0.02 -23.23
CA LYS A 258 8.30 -0.03 -24.47
C LYS A 258 9.07 -0.80 -25.54
N ASP A 259 8.39 -1.72 -26.22
CA ASP A 259 8.99 -2.57 -27.26
C ASP A 259 10.27 -3.30 -26.74
N ASP A 260 10.20 -3.83 -25.51
CA ASP A 260 11.30 -4.49 -24.80
C ASP A 260 12.57 -3.64 -24.58
N ALA A 261 12.42 -2.32 -24.57
CA ALA A 261 13.53 -1.39 -24.32
C ALA A 261 13.19 -0.40 -23.18
N LEU A 262 14.22 -0.04 -22.39
CA LEU A 262 14.11 1.01 -21.39
C LEU A 262 13.82 2.35 -22.06
N VAL A 263 12.84 3.09 -21.55
CA VAL A 263 12.49 4.46 -22.01
C VAL A 263 12.92 5.47 -20.95
N ILE A 264 13.75 6.40 -21.36
CA ILE A 264 14.16 7.56 -20.56
C ILE A 264 13.65 8.80 -21.28
N ASP A 265 12.64 9.45 -20.71
CA ASP A 265 12.06 10.67 -21.26
C ASP A 265 12.52 11.92 -20.48
N ASP A 266 12.04 13.10 -20.88
CA ASP A 266 12.38 14.38 -20.22
C ASP A 266 11.94 14.44 -18.76
N PHE A 267 11.00 13.60 -18.37
CA PHE A 267 10.54 13.43 -16.99
C PHE A 267 11.69 13.07 -16.05
N CYS A 268 12.58 12.15 -16.46
CA CYS A 268 13.72 11.73 -15.66
C CYS A 268 14.67 12.91 -15.37
N ASN A 269 15.00 13.70 -16.40
CA ASN A 269 15.85 14.88 -16.22
C ASN A 269 15.18 15.91 -15.31
N THR A 270 13.89 16.15 -15.48
CA THR A 270 13.13 17.09 -14.64
C THR A 270 13.15 16.68 -13.18
N PHE A 271 13.00 15.38 -12.88
CA PHE A 271 13.09 14.89 -11.50
C PHE A 271 14.51 15.00 -10.93
N ILE A 272 15.54 14.68 -11.73
CA ILE A 272 16.95 14.80 -11.31
C ILE A 272 17.28 16.25 -10.91
N ASP A 273 16.83 17.22 -11.72
CA ASP A 273 17.02 18.65 -11.44
C ASP A 273 16.26 19.09 -10.18
N LEU A 274 14.99 18.69 -10.05
CA LEU A 274 14.18 18.96 -8.86
C LEU A 274 14.83 18.37 -7.61
N ALA A 275 15.21 17.09 -7.64
CA ALA A 275 15.81 16.39 -6.51
C ALA A 275 17.12 17.05 -6.07
N LYS A 276 17.97 17.43 -7.03
CA LYS A 276 19.23 18.12 -6.77
C LYS A 276 19.02 19.48 -6.14
N ASP A 277 18.08 20.30 -6.67
CA ASP A 277 17.76 21.60 -6.10
C ASP A 277 17.21 21.47 -4.67
N MET A 278 16.25 20.56 -4.45
CA MET A 278 15.66 20.33 -3.12
C MET A 278 16.71 19.89 -2.10
N ARG A 279 17.67 19.05 -2.51
CA ARG A 279 18.73 18.53 -1.63
C ARG A 279 19.81 19.56 -1.35
N ASP A 280 20.34 20.23 -2.38
CA ASP A 280 21.43 21.20 -2.25
C ASP A 280 21.03 22.41 -1.40
N ASN A 281 19.77 22.81 -1.50
CA ASN A 281 19.22 23.94 -0.74
C ASN A 281 18.62 23.51 0.61
N LYS A 282 18.64 22.21 0.97
CA LYS A 282 18.07 21.66 2.20
C LYS A 282 16.55 21.89 2.34
N TYR A 283 15.85 21.91 1.22
CA TYR A 283 14.39 22.00 1.17
C TYR A 283 13.73 20.64 1.42
N VAL A 284 14.49 19.56 1.34
CA VAL A 284 14.15 18.20 1.74
C VAL A 284 15.19 17.70 2.74
N MET A 285 14.75 16.96 3.75
CA MET A 285 15.68 16.34 4.70
C MET A 285 16.45 15.19 4.04
N ASP A 286 17.59 14.82 4.63
CA ASP A 286 18.41 13.70 4.21
C ASP A 286 18.14 12.49 5.10
N LEU A 287 16.95 11.92 4.97
CA LEU A 287 16.50 10.78 5.76
C LEU A 287 16.21 9.57 4.86
N ASN A 288 16.44 8.39 5.43
CA ASN A 288 16.00 7.15 4.80
C ASN A 288 14.54 6.87 5.15
N GLN A 289 13.72 6.71 4.12
CA GLN A 289 12.30 6.37 4.28
C GLN A 289 12.16 5.04 5.05
N TRP A 290 11.09 4.92 5.83
CA TRP A 290 10.74 3.76 6.68
C TRP A 290 11.58 3.58 7.95
N THR A 291 12.58 4.43 8.19
CA THR A 291 13.31 4.42 9.47
C THR A 291 12.53 5.12 10.59
N ASP A 292 12.84 4.77 11.85
CA ASP A 292 12.25 5.44 13.01
C ASP A 292 12.58 6.94 13.04
N GLU A 293 13.77 7.33 12.57
CA GLU A 293 14.17 8.73 12.46
C GLU A 293 13.29 9.49 11.46
N TRP A 294 13.00 8.89 10.31
CA TRP A 294 12.09 9.47 9.33
C TRP A 294 10.66 9.62 9.89
N LYS A 295 10.15 8.59 10.56
CA LYS A 295 8.83 8.64 11.19
C LYS A 295 8.77 9.73 12.27
N ALA A 296 9.83 9.86 13.08
CA ALA A 296 9.88 10.82 14.18
C ALA A 296 10.13 12.29 13.76
N ALA A 297 10.55 12.54 12.51
CA ALA A 297 10.91 13.90 12.07
C ALA A 297 9.77 14.92 12.21
N GLY A 298 8.51 14.48 12.07
CA GLY A 298 7.33 15.34 12.23
C GLY A 298 7.02 15.75 13.68
N GLN A 299 7.71 15.18 14.68
CA GLN A 299 7.56 15.56 16.08
C GLN A 299 8.31 16.84 16.44
N THR A 300 9.18 17.30 15.55
CA THR A 300 9.97 18.52 15.67
C THR A 300 9.55 19.57 14.64
N ASP A 301 10.22 20.72 14.62
CA ASP A 301 10.02 21.77 13.63
C ASP A 301 11.03 21.67 12.46
N ASP A 302 11.74 20.55 12.33
CA ASP A 302 12.75 20.36 11.28
C ASP A 302 12.13 20.05 9.91
N THR A 303 10.89 19.55 9.88
CA THR A 303 10.13 19.33 8.65
C THR A 303 8.71 19.88 8.74
N MET A 304 8.19 20.35 7.61
CA MET A 304 6.83 20.83 7.51
C MET A 304 5.83 19.73 7.09
N GLY A 305 6.26 18.73 6.31
CA GLY A 305 5.27 17.79 5.79
C GLY A 305 5.80 16.47 5.24
N TYR A 306 4.82 15.62 4.88
CA TYR A 306 5.01 14.29 4.32
C TYR A 306 4.06 14.08 3.14
N PHE A 307 4.54 13.44 2.10
CA PHE A 307 3.64 12.78 1.16
C PHE A 307 3.11 11.50 1.79
N VAL A 308 1.82 11.27 1.71
CA VAL A 308 1.14 10.11 2.29
C VAL A 308 0.11 9.54 1.32
N SER A 309 -0.29 8.30 1.56
CA SER A 309 -1.50 7.69 1.00
C SER A 309 -2.49 7.41 2.14
N THR A 310 -3.66 6.86 1.85
CA THR A 310 -4.71 6.58 2.85
C THR A 310 -4.22 5.77 4.03
N TRP A 311 -3.49 4.68 3.78
CA TRP A 311 -2.87 3.84 4.80
C TRP A 311 -1.77 4.57 5.61
N GLY A 312 -1.25 5.68 5.09
CA GLY A 312 -0.18 6.46 5.73
C GLY A 312 -0.65 7.42 6.82
N PHE A 313 -1.95 7.60 7.05
CA PHE A 313 -2.46 8.42 8.16
C PHE A 313 -2.29 7.75 9.53
N GLY A 314 -2.20 6.41 9.55
CA GLY A 314 -1.96 5.62 10.76
C GLY A 314 -0.51 5.62 11.24
N GLU A 315 -0.16 4.57 12.01
CA GLU A 315 1.16 4.37 12.61
C GLU A 315 2.28 4.20 11.59
N SER A 316 1.94 3.80 10.37
CA SER A 316 2.92 3.64 9.30
C SER A 316 3.67 4.93 8.96
N ILE A 317 2.99 6.11 8.99
CA ILE A 317 3.62 7.41 8.72
C ILE A 317 3.14 8.50 9.69
N LEU A 318 1.92 9.04 9.51
CA LEU A 318 1.55 10.34 10.06
C LEU A 318 1.27 10.33 11.56
N LEU A 319 0.61 9.27 12.07
CA LEU A 319 0.39 9.13 13.51
C LEU A 319 1.73 9.00 14.26
N SER A 320 2.68 8.23 13.73
CA SER A 320 4.04 8.16 14.27
C SER A 320 4.77 9.50 14.17
N ALA A 321 4.61 10.22 13.05
CA ALA A 321 5.16 11.57 12.88
C ALA A 321 4.57 12.59 13.85
N ALA A 322 3.36 12.36 14.32
CA ALA A 322 2.73 13.19 15.36
C ALA A 322 3.17 12.84 16.79
N GLY A 323 3.86 11.71 16.99
CA GLY A 323 4.26 11.18 18.29
C GLY A 323 3.18 10.32 18.95
N GLY A 324 2.28 9.75 18.17
CA GLY A 324 1.13 8.99 18.64
C GLY A 324 -0.05 9.86 19.06
N GLU A 325 -1.12 9.25 19.55
CA GLU A 325 -2.26 9.96 20.13
C GLU A 325 -1.81 10.80 21.34
N GLY A 326 -2.10 12.11 21.30
CA GLY A 326 -1.65 13.05 22.32
C GLY A 326 -0.17 13.43 22.22
N GLY A 327 0.51 13.06 21.15
CA GLY A 327 1.89 13.46 20.84
C GLY A 327 2.04 14.97 20.60
N ALA A 328 3.27 15.44 20.50
CA ALA A 328 3.60 16.87 20.45
C ALA A 328 2.94 17.62 19.29
N THR A 329 2.70 16.93 18.17
CA THR A 329 2.11 17.52 16.96
C THR A 329 0.77 16.89 16.57
N TYR A 330 0.19 16.03 17.43
CA TYR A 330 -1.14 15.48 17.22
C TYR A 330 -2.20 16.59 17.14
N GLY A 331 -3.06 16.52 16.13
CA GLY A 331 -4.09 17.54 15.87
C GLY A 331 -3.56 18.84 15.24
N LYS A 332 -2.27 18.88 14.86
CA LYS A 332 -1.65 20.01 14.17
C LYS A 332 -1.30 19.71 12.70
N TRP A 333 -1.93 18.73 12.13
CA TRP A 333 -1.73 18.34 10.74
C TRP A 333 -2.97 18.65 9.93
N ASN A 334 -2.79 18.96 8.66
CA ASN A 334 -3.82 18.94 7.63
C ASN A 334 -3.26 18.27 6.38
N VAL A 335 -4.14 17.88 5.46
CA VAL A 335 -3.79 17.34 4.15
C VAL A 335 -4.34 18.24 3.05
N CYS A 336 -3.58 18.39 1.97
CA CYS A 336 -4.02 18.94 0.69
C CYS A 336 -3.58 18.00 -0.45
N ASN A 337 -4.09 18.21 -1.68
CA ASN A 337 -3.77 17.34 -2.82
C ASN A 337 -2.29 17.36 -3.18
N GLY A 338 -1.60 18.50 -2.91
CA GLY A 338 -0.21 18.67 -3.30
C GLY A 338 -0.05 19.07 -4.77
N PRO A 339 1.16 18.90 -5.35
CA PRO A 339 1.48 19.41 -6.70
C PRO A 339 0.90 18.58 -7.83
N THR A 340 0.54 17.32 -7.58
CA THR A 340 0.03 16.38 -8.59
C THR A 340 -0.84 15.32 -7.92
N PRO A 341 -2.01 14.96 -8.48
CA PRO A 341 -2.75 13.79 -8.06
C PRO A 341 -1.92 12.51 -8.26
N TYR A 342 -1.88 11.66 -7.24
CA TYR A 342 -1.13 10.41 -7.29
C TYR A 342 -1.78 9.34 -6.42
N PHE A 343 -1.43 8.08 -6.65
CA PHE A 343 -1.67 6.99 -5.71
C PHE A 343 -0.32 6.44 -5.20
N TRP A 344 -0.35 5.81 -4.04
CA TRP A 344 0.83 5.19 -3.49
C TRP A 344 0.46 3.88 -2.80
N GLY A 345 1.05 2.78 -3.29
CA GLY A 345 0.73 1.45 -2.82
C GLY A 345 -0.66 1.01 -3.27
N GLY A 346 -1.35 0.35 -2.40
CA GLY A 346 -2.59 -0.36 -2.69
C GLY A 346 -2.33 -1.85 -2.85
N THR A 347 -3.34 -2.63 -2.54
CA THR A 347 -3.22 -4.09 -2.47
C THR A 347 -4.32 -4.75 -3.29
N TRP A 348 -3.93 -5.64 -4.19
CA TRP A 348 -4.84 -6.42 -5.04
C TRP A 348 -4.98 -7.83 -4.50
N MET A 349 -6.20 -8.29 -4.40
CA MET A 349 -6.58 -9.66 -4.11
C MET A 349 -6.55 -10.48 -5.39
N CYS A 350 -5.74 -11.52 -5.42
CA CYS A 350 -5.56 -12.46 -6.53
C CYS A 350 -5.94 -13.87 -6.08
N VAL A 351 -6.61 -14.61 -6.96
CA VAL A 351 -7.11 -15.96 -6.68
C VAL A 351 -6.21 -17.01 -7.33
N SER A 352 -5.80 -18.02 -6.58
CA SER A 352 -5.06 -19.14 -7.13
C SER A 352 -5.95 -19.98 -8.08
N PRO A 353 -5.46 -20.38 -9.26
CA PRO A 353 -6.21 -21.31 -10.13
C PRO A 353 -6.36 -22.70 -9.51
N ASN A 354 -5.60 -23.01 -8.46
CA ASN A 354 -5.64 -24.28 -7.75
C ASN A 354 -6.48 -24.25 -6.47
N THR A 355 -7.15 -23.12 -6.17
CA THR A 355 -8.02 -23.02 -4.98
C THR A 355 -9.03 -24.17 -4.91
N ASP A 356 -9.30 -24.64 -3.71
CA ASP A 356 -10.42 -25.54 -3.41
C ASP A 356 -11.42 -24.95 -2.41
N ASN A 357 -11.27 -23.62 -2.11
CA ASN A 357 -12.14 -22.82 -1.25
C ASN A 357 -12.73 -21.59 -2.00
N ALA A 358 -13.03 -21.76 -3.29
CA ALA A 358 -13.43 -20.66 -4.15
C ALA A 358 -14.70 -19.92 -3.70
N ASP A 359 -15.64 -20.61 -3.05
CA ASP A 359 -16.84 -19.99 -2.48
C ASP A 359 -16.51 -19.02 -1.34
N MET A 360 -15.58 -19.40 -0.47
CA MET A 360 -15.11 -18.55 0.65
C MET A 360 -14.30 -17.35 0.12
N VAL A 361 -13.43 -17.58 -0.88
CA VAL A 361 -12.67 -16.52 -1.55
C VAL A 361 -13.60 -15.53 -2.26
N TYR A 362 -14.63 -16.04 -2.97
CA TYR A 362 -15.65 -15.21 -3.61
C TYR A 362 -16.35 -14.31 -2.60
N ASP A 363 -16.79 -14.86 -1.49
CA ASP A 363 -17.50 -14.12 -0.45
C ASP A 363 -16.62 -13.04 0.18
N PHE A 364 -15.35 -13.36 0.47
CA PHE A 364 -14.38 -12.40 1.00
C PHE A 364 -14.11 -11.25 0.01
N ILE A 365 -13.83 -11.55 -1.26
CA ILE A 365 -13.60 -10.53 -2.28
C ILE A 365 -14.86 -9.67 -2.48
N LYS A 366 -16.03 -10.30 -2.61
CA LYS A 366 -17.31 -9.60 -2.76
C LYS A 366 -17.55 -8.60 -1.63
N TYR A 367 -17.30 -9.02 -0.40
CA TYR A 367 -17.49 -8.21 0.81
C TYR A 367 -16.69 -6.91 0.78
N PHE A 368 -15.45 -6.93 0.29
CA PHE A 368 -14.55 -5.77 0.31
C PHE A 368 -14.45 -5.01 -1.02
N THR A 369 -15.06 -5.50 -2.10
CA THR A 369 -14.89 -4.89 -3.44
C THR A 369 -16.18 -4.63 -4.21
N VAL A 370 -17.30 -5.24 -3.79
CA VAL A 370 -18.59 -5.18 -4.50
C VAL A 370 -19.73 -4.75 -3.59
N ASP A 371 -19.80 -5.25 -2.37
CA ASP A 371 -20.86 -4.91 -1.42
C ASP A 371 -20.63 -3.50 -0.85
N GLU A 372 -21.41 -2.52 -1.33
CA GLU A 372 -21.28 -1.12 -0.92
C GLU A 372 -21.52 -0.91 0.59
N ALA A 373 -22.36 -1.72 1.23
CA ALA A 373 -22.68 -1.56 2.64
C ALA A 373 -21.52 -2.00 3.53
N SER A 374 -20.88 -3.13 3.21
CA SER A 374 -19.68 -3.61 3.92
C SER A 374 -18.47 -2.73 3.65
N MET A 375 -18.31 -2.24 2.42
CA MET A 375 -17.26 -1.29 2.07
C MET A 375 -17.40 0.04 2.84
N GLU A 376 -18.60 0.58 2.97
CA GLU A 376 -18.87 1.78 3.78
C GLU A 376 -18.57 1.54 5.26
N LYS A 377 -19.01 0.40 5.79
CA LYS A 377 -18.71 -0.02 7.17
C LYS A 377 -17.19 -0.10 7.41
N TYR A 378 -16.45 -0.67 6.46
CA TYR A 378 -15.01 -0.79 6.54
C TYR A 378 -14.33 0.58 6.47
N ALA A 379 -14.70 1.43 5.50
CA ALA A 379 -14.15 2.77 5.31
C ALA A 379 -14.28 3.66 6.56
N LEU A 380 -15.40 3.57 7.28
CA LEU A 380 -15.67 4.36 8.48
C LEU A 380 -15.10 3.71 9.76
N GLY A 381 -15.02 2.38 9.80
CA GLY A 381 -14.51 1.64 10.95
C GLY A 381 -12.98 1.65 11.06
N LYS A 382 -12.30 1.53 9.91
CA LYS A 382 -10.86 1.76 9.77
C LYS A 382 -10.71 2.83 8.69
N PRO A 383 -10.40 4.09 9.03
CA PRO A 383 -10.45 5.20 8.07
C PRO A 383 -9.59 4.95 6.81
N GLU A 384 -10.08 4.07 5.93
CA GLU A 384 -9.47 3.64 4.69
C GLU A 384 -10.28 4.14 3.49
N TYR A 385 -9.60 4.58 2.45
CA TYR A 385 -10.23 5.04 1.23
C TYR A 385 -10.54 3.83 0.33
N VAL A 386 -11.76 3.29 0.47
CA VAL A 386 -12.17 2.08 -0.25
C VAL A 386 -12.29 2.32 -1.76
N ASN A 387 -12.08 1.25 -2.52
CA ASN A 387 -12.06 1.30 -3.99
C ASN A 387 -13.48 1.23 -4.58
N ASN A 388 -14.33 2.18 -4.20
CA ASN A 388 -15.67 2.33 -4.77
C ASN A 388 -16.07 3.83 -4.81
N MET A 389 -16.26 4.35 -6.00
CA MET A 389 -16.58 5.76 -6.23
C MET A 389 -17.89 6.19 -5.57
N ASN A 390 -18.93 5.32 -5.59
CA ASN A 390 -20.24 5.64 -5.01
C ASN A 390 -20.17 5.71 -3.49
N VAL A 391 -19.49 4.73 -2.87
CA VAL A 391 -19.32 4.67 -1.41
C VAL A 391 -18.56 5.89 -0.94
N MET A 392 -17.43 6.21 -1.56
CA MET A 392 -16.61 7.36 -1.16
C MET A 392 -17.32 8.69 -1.41
N GLN A 393 -18.04 8.84 -2.53
CA GLN A 393 -18.86 10.04 -2.79
C GLN A 393 -19.93 10.21 -1.70
N LYS A 394 -20.60 9.12 -1.30
CA LYS A 394 -21.60 9.16 -0.23
C LYS A 394 -20.99 9.61 1.11
N ILE A 395 -19.87 9.03 1.51
CA ILE A 395 -19.18 9.37 2.76
C ILE A 395 -18.79 10.86 2.78
N VAL A 396 -18.27 11.37 1.65
CA VAL A 396 -17.89 12.79 1.51
C VAL A 396 -19.11 13.71 1.56
N ASP A 397 -20.20 13.37 0.87
CA ASP A 397 -21.43 14.17 0.85
C ASP A 397 -22.08 14.23 2.25
N GLU A 398 -22.09 13.14 2.98
CA GLU A 398 -22.61 13.04 4.33
C GLU A 398 -21.70 13.66 5.39
N LYS A 399 -20.44 13.97 5.03
CA LYS A 399 -19.39 14.44 5.97
C LYS A 399 -19.25 13.52 7.18
N SER A 400 -19.28 12.22 6.91
CA SER A 400 -19.33 11.18 7.94
C SER A 400 -17.98 10.94 8.60
N ASN A 401 -16.90 11.57 8.09
CA ASN A 401 -15.55 11.40 8.61
C ASN A 401 -14.99 12.69 9.21
N SER A 402 -14.24 12.54 10.30
CA SER A 402 -13.50 13.63 10.94
C SER A 402 -12.27 13.03 11.63
N ASN A 403 -11.08 13.44 11.22
CA ASN A 403 -9.84 12.89 11.74
C ASN A 403 -9.22 13.79 12.81
N PRO A 404 -9.18 13.36 14.09
CA PRO A 404 -8.58 14.15 15.16
C PRO A 404 -7.08 14.46 14.96
N LEU A 405 -6.33 13.56 14.30
CA LEU A 405 -4.93 13.78 13.93
C LEU A 405 -4.77 15.01 13.02
N LEU A 406 -5.76 15.24 12.15
CA LEU A 406 -5.82 16.36 11.23
C LEU A 406 -6.60 17.58 11.80
N GLY A 407 -6.70 17.69 13.12
CA GLY A 407 -7.45 18.78 13.73
C GLY A 407 -8.94 18.76 13.42
N GLY A 408 -9.48 17.63 13.01
CA GLY A 408 -10.88 17.45 12.63
C GLY A 408 -11.15 17.58 11.12
N GLN A 409 -10.13 17.77 10.28
CA GLN A 409 -10.31 17.76 8.83
C GLN A 409 -10.77 16.38 8.35
N ASP A 410 -11.71 16.37 7.40
CA ASP A 410 -12.07 15.18 6.64
C ASP A 410 -11.07 14.93 5.51
N GLN A 411 -10.16 13.95 5.69
CA GLN A 411 -9.20 13.58 4.65
C GLN A 411 -9.88 12.99 3.42
N PHE A 412 -11.04 12.35 3.57
CA PHE A 412 -11.70 11.73 2.43
C PHE A 412 -12.19 12.74 1.40
N ALA A 413 -12.59 13.93 1.84
CA ALA A 413 -12.97 15.01 0.92
C ALA A 413 -11.80 15.43 0.02
N VAL A 414 -10.59 15.53 0.57
CA VAL A 414 -9.37 15.87 -0.17
C VAL A 414 -8.96 14.73 -1.09
N LEU A 415 -8.87 13.52 -0.56
CA LEU A 415 -8.42 12.34 -1.29
C LEU A 415 -9.40 11.93 -2.41
N HIS A 416 -10.68 12.25 -2.27
CA HIS A 416 -11.68 12.02 -3.31
C HIS A 416 -11.40 12.85 -4.56
N GLU A 417 -10.99 14.10 -4.40
CA GLU A 417 -10.55 14.91 -5.53
C GLU A 417 -9.26 14.38 -6.18
N THR A 418 -8.33 13.87 -5.37
CA THR A 418 -7.13 13.19 -5.91
C THR A 418 -7.51 11.95 -6.71
N ALA A 419 -8.28 11.02 -6.12
CA ALA A 419 -8.62 9.74 -6.74
C ALA A 419 -9.31 9.87 -8.10
N LYS A 420 -10.18 10.86 -8.27
CA LYS A 420 -10.88 11.12 -9.54
C LYS A 420 -9.97 11.61 -10.67
N ASN A 421 -8.79 12.11 -10.33
CA ASN A 421 -7.87 12.71 -11.27
C ASN A 421 -6.61 11.86 -11.52
N ILE A 422 -6.53 10.65 -10.99
CA ILE A 422 -5.45 9.70 -11.27
C ILE A 422 -5.75 8.98 -12.58
N ASP A 423 -4.80 9.00 -13.50
CA ASP A 423 -4.85 8.29 -14.78
C ASP A 423 -3.48 7.65 -15.06
N LEU A 424 -3.45 6.34 -15.21
CA LEU A 424 -2.22 5.59 -15.50
C LEU A 424 -1.87 5.54 -16.98
N ASN A 425 -2.83 5.73 -17.88
CA ASN A 425 -2.61 5.77 -19.34
C ASN A 425 -1.73 4.65 -19.90
N GLY A 426 -1.79 3.45 -19.33
CA GLY A 426 -0.96 2.32 -19.72
C GLY A 426 0.52 2.47 -19.37
N LEU A 427 0.85 3.30 -18.38
CA LEU A 427 2.23 3.57 -17.98
C LEU A 427 2.85 2.46 -17.13
N ILE A 428 2.04 1.57 -16.56
CA ILE A 428 2.53 0.52 -15.64
C ILE A 428 2.97 -0.70 -16.42
N THR A 429 4.13 -1.22 -16.04
CA THR A 429 4.73 -2.44 -16.59
C THR A 429 5.15 -3.40 -15.46
N PRO A 430 5.35 -4.70 -15.74
CA PRO A 430 5.84 -5.64 -14.72
C PRO A 430 7.24 -5.31 -14.16
N TYR A 431 7.94 -4.36 -14.76
CA TYR A 431 9.30 -3.97 -14.40
C TYR A 431 9.36 -2.72 -13.51
N ASP A 432 8.22 -2.07 -13.25
CA ASP A 432 8.16 -0.75 -12.60
C ASP A 432 8.85 -0.73 -11.24
N ALA A 433 8.68 -1.77 -10.42
CA ALA A 433 9.33 -1.84 -9.10
C ALA A 433 10.86 -1.76 -9.18
N SER A 434 11.47 -2.61 -10.04
CA SER A 434 12.92 -2.68 -10.18
C SER A 434 13.51 -1.43 -10.83
N ILE A 435 12.84 -0.91 -11.87
CA ILE A 435 13.31 0.27 -12.59
C ILE A 435 13.16 1.53 -11.73
N LYS A 436 12.04 1.69 -11.02
CA LYS A 436 11.82 2.76 -10.05
C LYS A 436 12.91 2.78 -8.98
N GLN A 437 13.24 1.62 -8.40
CA GLN A 437 14.28 1.53 -7.38
C GLN A 437 15.64 1.94 -7.95
N ALA A 438 16.02 1.41 -9.12
CA ALA A 438 17.26 1.76 -9.80
C ALA A 438 17.37 3.27 -10.07
N PHE A 439 16.27 3.91 -10.49
CA PHE A 439 16.23 5.35 -10.76
C PHE A 439 16.43 6.17 -9.48
N ILE A 440 15.69 5.86 -8.42
CA ILE A 440 15.79 6.58 -7.13
C ILE A 440 17.19 6.40 -6.51
N ASP A 441 17.78 5.22 -6.63
CA ASP A 441 19.15 4.97 -6.13
C ASP A 441 20.18 5.80 -6.88
N ALA A 442 20.07 5.89 -8.22
CA ALA A 442 20.95 6.74 -9.02
C ALA A 442 20.79 8.23 -8.69
N VAL A 443 19.55 8.70 -8.50
CA VAL A 443 19.28 10.09 -8.10
C VAL A 443 19.82 10.39 -6.71
N ASN A 444 19.67 9.48 -5.75
CA ASN A 444 20.25 9.64 -4.41
C ASN A 444 21.78 9.70 -4.47
N ALA A 445 22.44 8.84 -5.25
CA ALA A 445 23.89 8.86 -5.47
C ALA A 445 24.36 10.20 -6.08
N TYR A 446 23.62 10.73 -7.06
CA TYR A 446 23.89 12.04 -7.63
C TYR A 446 23.73 13.18 -6.60
N CYS A 447 22.64 13.16 -5.83
CA CYS A 447 22.43 14.15 -4.77
C CYS A 447 23.48 14.09 -3.67
N ALA A 448 24.03 12.89 -3.39
CA ALA A 448 25.16 12.68 -2.48
C ALA A 448 26.51 13.14 -3.06
N GLY A 449 26.59 13.44 -4.35
CA GLY A 449 27.82 13.84 -5.03
C GLY A 449 28.71 12.68 -5.47
N GLU A 450 28.16 11.46 -5.56
CA GLU A 450 28.87 10.27 -6.01
C GLU A 450 29.00 10.23 -7.54
N THR A 451 28.06 10.82 -8.27
CA THR A 451 28.12 11.04 -9.71
C THR A 451 28.33 12.51 -10.05
N ALA A 452 29.00 12.80 -11.16
CA ALA A 452 29.54 14.13 -11.49
C ALA A 452 28.46 15.15 -11.89
N ASP A 453 27.45 14.71 -12.65
CA ASP A 453 26.39 15.54 -13.22
C ASP A 453 25.15 14.71 -13.56
N ALA A 454 24.08 15.37 -14.03
CA ALA A 454 22.83 14.71 -14.39
C ALA A 454 22.98 13.65 -15.51
N ALA A 455 23.92 13.86 -16.44
CA ALA A 455 24.19 12.88 -17.50
C ALA A 455 24.82 11.60 -16.91
N ALA A 456 25.76 11.75 -15.98
CA ALA A 456 26.36 10.62 -15.24
C ALA A 456 25.33 9.91 -14.35
N CYS A 457 24.35 10.62 -13.79
CA CYS A 457 23.23 10.03 -13.06
C CYS A 457 22.36 9.14 -13.97
N ILE A 458 22.07 9.59 -15.19
CA ILE A 458 21.34 8.78 -16.17
C ILE A 458 22.13 7.52 -16.57
N GLU A 459 23.45 7.60 -16.76
CA GLU A 459 24.25 6.43 -17.07
C GLU A 459 24.30 5.45 -15.88
N ASP A 460 24.45 5.93 -14.63
CA ASP A 460 24.34 5.08 -13.42
C ASP A 460 22.97 4.41 -13.32
N PHE A 461 21.89 5.13 -13.65
CA PHE A 461 20.55 4.54 -13.72
C PHE A 461 20.46 3.40 -14.73
N LYS A 462 20.99 3.60 -15.96
CA LYS A 462 21.01 2.57 -17.01
C LYS A 462 21.79 1.34 -16.54
N ASP A 463 22.97 1.54 -15.95
CA ASP A 463 23.80 0.44 -15.46
C ASP A 463 23.05 -0.38 -14.39
N ARG A 464 22.37 0.26 -13.45
CA ARG A 464 21.55 -0.40 -12.41
C ARG A 464 20.36 -1.17 -13.00
N VAL A 465 19.70 -0.61 -14.02
CA VAL A 465 18.62 -1.32 -14.73
C VAL A 465 19.16 -2.54 -15.45
N ALA A 466 20.29 -2.42 -16.16
CA ALA A 466 20.91 -3.54 -16.88
C ALA A 466 21.34 -4.69 -15.94
N GLU A 467 21.70 -4.37 -14.69
CA GLU A 467 22.02 -5.36 -13.66
C GLU A 467 20.78 -6.04 -13.06
N SER A 468 19.66 -5.30 -12.90
CA SER A 468 18.46 -5.77 -12.19
C SER A 468 17.38 -6.33 -13.10
N VAL A 469 17.32 -5.92 -14.37
CA VAL A 469 16.29 -6.29 -15.33
C VAL A 469 16.95 -6.82 -16.61
N THR A 470 16.99 -8.15 -16.76
CA THR A 470 17.75 -8.81 -17.83
C THR A 470 16.95 -9.04 -19.12
N ASP A 471 15.63 -8.84 -19.08
CA ASP A 471 14.71 -9.20 -20.18
C ASP A 471 14.40 -8.02 -21.11
N ILE A 472 15.03 -6.85 -20.86
CA ILE A 472 14.87 -5.64 -21.67
C ILE A 472 16.21 -5.14 -22.20
N THR A 473 16.15 -4.35 -23.26
CA THR A 473 17.33 -3.65 -23.82
C THR A 473 17.53 -2.33 -23.09
N VAL A 474 18.78 -2.03 -22.71
CA VAL A 474 19.19 -0.76 -22.12
C VAL A 474 20.26 -0.14 -23.03
N ASP A 475 19.91 0.95 -23.74
CA ASP A 475 20.78 1.65 -24.70
C ASP A 475 21.38 2.97 -24.11
#